data_9000a7f4400f35b89978aaba7ea81868
#
_entry.id   9000a7f4400f35b89978aaba7ea81868
#
_cell.length_a   1.000
_cell.length_b   1.000
_cell.length_c   1.000
_cell.angle_alpha   90.00
_cell.angle_beta   90.00
_cell.angle_gamma   90.00
#
_symmetry.space_group_name_H-M   'P 1'
#
loop_
_entity.id
_entity.type
_entity.pdbx_description
1 polymer ?
#
loop_
_entity_poly.entity_id
_entity_poly.type
_entity_poly.pdbx_seq_one_letter_code
_entity_poly.pdbx_strand_id
1 'polypeptide(L)'
;MSIYQLVLLSKITDQLSIKEKFMRKNQIFSAIAVTLACAVLSCRKNAVPPAQQRVNQPVINSVQSGGSITVGIGSPLQKIDLIGAGCYFYSGHLVNGITNFTDASNWLWHDLNVNVFKIVLRADGVEDVNDNTDPNNTDFSKFNFIGNSNLVDQITALKKAQLINPAIKVWAIALSPPKYLKTNNSVNNGGTLNAGVTNAYSEFGEFLYAHIKNLKDNGITVNYLSLMNEPDYPSSGIAYESAEFTTAQAQSVYTSTAGWLKTKLQSLSISVPVFASPDCIDVTHTGSYVSGLNASGNVSLFTTHQYLNSSAANFSSASSSAGAKGLYMTEWHAGFGMGTTPDELTAALDLVNKFHDAFRGGAKGWLYFEWGNPETNFGGLLYTPWGASAVRKKNYYVFQQYTANLLNENYIPTTLTGITNFGADNVSAFTTSNKADINVVNWNTDPQNRVRLYFGGNISTIRIYRTSATENNALIWSQDNVNQNYYDVDYAGKSFTTVRVTW
;
A
#
# COMPACT_ATOMS: atom_id res chain seq x y z
N MET A 1 -1.26 51.06 -34.32
CA MET A 1 -0.98 50.12 -33.19
C MET A 1 -2.03 50.35 -32.13
N SER A 2 -2.83 49.34 -31.80
CA SER A 2 -3.92 49.51 -30.82
C SER A 2 -3.35 49.50 -29.38
N ILE A 3 -4.06 50.16 -28.47
CA ILE A 3 -3.70 50.20 -27.03
C ILE A 3 -3.48 48.83 -26.45
N TYR A 4 -4.09 47.78 -27.00
CA TYR A 4 -3.91 46.37 -26.61
C TYR A 4 -2.51 45.80 -26.93
N GLN A 5 -1.88 46.28 -28.01
CA GLN A 5 -0.52 45.85 -28.42
C GLN A 5 0.55 46.52 -27.53
N LEU A 6 0.32 47.72 -27.06
CA LEU A 6 1.23 48.41 -26.12
C LEU A 6 1.22 47.81 -24.73
N VAL A 7 0.08 47.35 -24.22
CA VAL A 7 -0.01 46.68 -22.92
C VAL A 7 0.61 45.26 -22.95
N LEU A 8 0.57 44.58 -24.10
CA LEU A 8 1.20 43.30 -24.24
C LEU A 8 2.75 43.40 -24.30
N LEU A 9 3.27 44.42 -24.97
CA LEU A 9 4.70 44.72 -25.04
C LEU A 9 5.29 45.13 -23.68
N SER A 10 4.55 45.90 -22.86
CA SER A 10 5.01 46.27 -21.52
C SER A 10 5.13 45.04 -20.58
N LYS A 11 4.15 44.14 -20.66
CA LYS A 11 4.18 42.91 -19.86
C LYS A 11 5.31 41.93 -20.25
N ILE A 12 5.68 41.91 -21.54
CA ILE A 12 6.81 41.07 -22.03
C ILE A 12 8.17 41.64 -21.58
N THR A 13 8.33 42.97 -21.61
CA THR A 13 9.57 43.64 -21.10
C THR A 13 9.73 43.48 -19.59
N ASP A 14 8.67 43.51 -18.80
CA ASP A 14 8.74 43.28 -17.37
C ASP A 14 9.10 41.81 -17.03
N GLN A 15 8.59 40.84 -17.79
CA GLN A 15 8.94 39.42 -17.60
C GLN A 15 10.40 39.12 -17.98
N LEU A 16 10.95 39.78 -19.00
CA LEU A 16 12.36 39.63 -19.42
C LEU A 16 13.31 40.22 -18.39
N SER A 17 12.97 41.40 -17.80
CA SER A 17 13.75 42.03 -16.73
C SER A 17 13.81 41.18 -15.45
N ILE A 18 12.73 40.50 -15.09
CA ILE A 18 12.67 39.58 -13.94
C ILE A 18 13.53 38.33 -14.18
N LYS A 19 13.52 37.79 -15.39
CA LYS A 19 14.35 36.62 -15.76
C LYS A 19 15.83 36.93 -15.72
N GLU A 20 16.26 38.10 -16.22
CA GLU A 20 17.69 38.51 -16.16
C GLU A 20 18.17 38.74 -14.72
N LYS A 21 17.34 39.34 -13.86
CA LYS A 21 17.66 39.51 -12.42
C LYS A 21 17.79 38.17 -11.69
N PHE A 22 16.95 37.18 -12.06
CA PHE A 22 17.00 35.83 -11.48
C PHE A 22 18.22 35.04 -11.93
N MET A 23 18.65 35.15 -13.20
CA MET A 23 19.85 34.50 -13.72
C MET A 23 21.14 35.05 -13.12
N ARG A 24 21.25 36.37 -12.92
CA ARG A 24 22.43 37.00 -12.25
C ARG A 24 22.53 36.59 -10.76
N LYS A 25 21.39 36.44 -10.08
CA LYS A 25 21.38 35.99 -8.68
C LYS A 25 21.86 34.55 -8.53
N ASN A 26 21.45 33.65 -9.46
CA ASN A 26 21.85 32.24 -9.43
C ASN A 26 23.33 32.02 -9.79
N GLN A 27 23.95 32.88 -10.62
CA GLN A 27 25.40 32.81 -10.91
C GLN A 27 26.24 33.22 -9.71
N ILE A 28 25.81 34.19 -8.89
CA ILE A 28 26.51 34.60 -7.66
C ILE A 28 26.38 33.51 -6.58
N PHE A 29 25.23 32.84 -6.47
CA PHE A 29 25.07 31.75 -5.51
C PHE A 29 25.85 30.46 -5.88
N SER A 30 26.05 30.19 -7.17
CA SER A 30 26.88 29.06 -7.62
C SER A 30 28.37 29.27 -7.33
N ALA A 31 28.87 30.50 -7.42
CA ALA A 31 30.28 30.80 -7.10
C ALA A 31 30.59 30.71 -5.59
N ILE A 32 29.63 31.04 -4.72
CA ILE A 32 29.79 30.96 -3.26
C ILE A 32 29.61 29.49 -2.76
N ALA A 33 28.77 28.70 -3.41
CA ALA A 33 28.57 27.30 -3.03
C ALA A 33 29.77 26.38 -3.34
N VAL A 34 30.54 26.68 -4.39
CA VAL A 34 31.75 25.91 -4.74
C VAL A 34 32.90 26.20 -3.77
N THR A 35 32.99 27.41 -3.21
CA THR A 35 34.06 27.78 -2.25
C THR A 35 33.77 27.23 -0.83
N LEU A 36 32.50 27.04 -0.45
CA LEU A 36 32.14 26.43 0.85
C LEU A 36 32.20 24.88 0.82
N ALA A 37 32.01 24.25 -0.32
CA ALA A 37 32.06 22.79 -0.44
C ALA A 37 33.48 22.21 -0.26
N CYS A 38 34.54 22.99 -0.57
CA CYS A 38 35.92 22.54 -0.37
C CYS A 38 36.42 22.66 1.07
N ALA A 39 35.73 23.41 1.94
CA ALA A 39 36.13 23.60 3.33
C ALA A 39 35.49 22.57 4.30
N VAL A 40 34.48 21.81 3.88
CA VAL A 40 33.73 20.85 4.73
C VAL A 40 34.19 19.40 4.54
N LEU A 41 35.05 19.12 3.55
CA LEU A 41 35.50 17.75 3.22
C LEU A 41 36.73 17.27 4.03
N SER A 42 37.26 18.04 4.96
CA SER A 42 38.47 17.66 5.71
C SER A 42 38.26 17.29 7.19
N CYS A 43 37.04 17.19 7.69
CA CYS A 43 36.75 16.75 9.06
C CYS A 43 35.55 15.79 9.16
N ARG A 44 35.56 14.66 8.44
CA ARG A 44 34.84 13.48 8.90
C ARG A 44 35.79 12.66 9.80
N LYS A 45 35.87 13.01 11.06
CA LYS A 45 36.20 12.02 12.09
C LYS A 45 35.11 10.95 12.02
N ASN A 46 35.54 9.68 11.79
CA ASN A 46 34.71 8.53 11.98
C ASN A 46 34.00 8.67 13.33
N ALA A 47 32.71 9.00 13.31
CA ALA A 47 31.90 8.91 14.51
C ALA A 47 31.82 7.41 14.82
N VAL A 48 32.57 6.97 15.82
CA VAL A 48 32.37 5.68 16.48
C VAL A 48 30.88 5.69 16.91
N PRO A 49 30.08 4.66 16.54
CA PRO A 49 28.71 4.56 17.03
C PRO A 49 28.77 4.67 18.57
N PRO A 50 27.86 5.41 19.21
CA PRO A 50 27.83 5.51 20.65
C PRO A 50 27.84 4.08 21.22
N ALA A 51 28.76 3.82 22.13
CA ALA A 51 28.89 2.53 22.81
C ALA A 51 27.49 2.12 23.30
N GLN A 52 27.00 0.97 22.86
CA GLN A 52 25.72 0.43 23.25
C GLN A 52 25.65 0.43 24.77
N GLN A 53 24.79 1.25 25.34
CA GLN A 53 24.44 1.12 26.76
C GLN A 53 23.82 -0.27 26.92
N ARG A 54 24.57 -1.18 27.51
CA ARG A 54 24.02 -2.41 28.08
C ARG A 54 23.03 -1.97 29.15
N VAL A 55 21.75 -1.94 28.83
CA VAL A 55 20.75 -1.98 29.87
C VAL A 55 20.91 -3.37 30.52
N ASN A 56 21.53 -3.41 31.69
CA ASN A 56 21.69 -4.64 32.45
C ASN A 56 20.30 -5.22 32.69
N GLN A 57 19.96 -6.29 31.98
CA GLN A 57 18.84 -7.10 32.43
C GLN A 57 19.23 -7.66 33.82
N PRO A 58 18.39 -7.51 34.83
CA PRO A 58 18.67 -8.07 36.15
C PRO A 58 18.83 -9.59 35.99
N VAL A 59 19.93 -10.14 36.56
CA VAL A 59 20.10 -11.58 36.73
C VAL A 59 18.96 -12.05 37.63
N ILE A 60 17.97 -12.72 37.06
CA ILE A 60 16.74 -13.06 37.77
C ILE A 60 16.80 -14.52 38.19
N ASN A 61 16.97 -14.73 39.48
CA ASN A 61 16.64 -15.98 40.15
C ASN A 61 15.15 -16.32 39.91
N SER A 62 14.88 -17.57 39.50
CA SER A 62 13.61 -18.29 39.34
C SER A 62 12.31 -17.54 39.69
N VAL A 63 11.91 -16.56 38.90
CA VAL A 63 10.57 -16.00 38.92
C VAL A 63 9.75 -16.69 37.83
N GLN A 64 8.50 -17.03 38.12
CA GLN A 64 7.58 -17.71 37.23
C GLN A 64 7.49 -17.01 35.86
N SER A 65 7.57 -17.80 34.78
CA SER A 65 7.42 -17.30 33.41
C SER A 65 6.06 -16.63 33.21
N GLY A 66 6.02 -15.49 32.52
CA GLY A 66 4.79 -14.78 32.13
C GLY A 66 4.04 -15.45 30.97
N GLY A 67 4.26 -16.75 30.76
CA GLY A 67 3.73 -17.52 29.65
C GLY A 67 4.76 -17.81 28.55
N SER A 68 4.31 -18.43 27.47
CA SER A 68 5.19 -18.75 26.34
C SER A 68 4.51 -18.63 24.99
N ILE A 69 5.33 -18.40 23.94
CA ILE A 69 4.96 -18.49 22.55
C ILE A 69 5.89 -19.53 21.91
N THR A 70 5.32 -20.61 21.37
CA THR A 70 6.05 -21.57 20.54
C THR A 70 5.90 -21.16 19.09
N VAL A 71 7.03 -21.01 18.40
CA VAL A 71 7.11 -20.56 17.00
C VAL A 71 7.29 -21.79 16.10
N GLY A 72 6.33 -22.00 15.18
CA GLY A 72 6.29 -23.21 14.32
C GLY A 72 7.22 -23.15 13.12
N ILE A 73 8.51 -22.92 13.31
CA ILE A 73 9.50 -22.73 12.22
C ILE A 73 9.51 -23.87 11.20
N GLY A 74 9.26 -25.11 11.64
CA GLY A 74 9.20 -26.28 10.77
C GLY A 74 7.91 -26.45 9.97
N SER A 75 6.95 -25.54 10.10
CA SER A 75 5.61 -25.64 9.48
C SER A 75 5.25 -24.38 8.69
N PRO A 76 6.06 -24.00 7.67
CA PRO A 76 5.78 -22.82 6.86
C PRO A 76 4.49 -23.00 6.07
N LEU A 77 3.66 -21.93 6.03
CA LEU A 77 2.43 -21.83 5.28
C LEU A 77 2.64 -20.94 4.04
N GLN A 78 1.68 -20.01 3.75
CA GLN A 78 1.77 -19.18 2.56
C GLN A 78 2.98 -18.24 2.59
N LYS A 79 3.55 -18.01 1.42
CA LYS A 79 4.58 -17.02 1.19
C LYS A 79 3.94 -15.64 0.97
N ILE A 80 4.55 -14.61 1.55
CA ILE A 80 4.15 -13.20 1.36
C ILE A 80 4.96 -12.62 0.21
N ASP A 81 4.29 -12.18 -0.85
CA ASP A 81 4.94 -11.76 -2.10
C ASP A 81 4.58 -10.33 -2.57
N LEU A 82 3.52 -9.71 -2.03
CA LEU A 82 3.09 -8.37 -2.41
C LEU A 82 2.80 -7.50 -1.19
N ILE A 83 3.56 -6.41 -1.04
CA ILE A 83 3.38 -5.39 0.00
C ILE A 83 3.48 -4.02 -0.64
N GLY A 84 2.56 -3.12 -0.31
CA GLY A 84 2.58 -1.77 -0.86
C GLY A 84 1.46 -0.88 -0.36
N ALA A 85 1.17 0.17 -1.13
CA ALA A 85 0.03 1.04 -0.88
C ALA A 85 -0.52 1.66 -2.16
N GLY A 86 -1.68 2.30 -2.04
CA GLY A 86 -2.33 3.05 -3.11
C GLY A 86 -1.90 4.50 -3.20
N CYS A 87 -2.15 5.10 -4.37
CA CYS A 87 -2.08 6.53 -4.60
C CYS A 87 -3.34 6.92 -5.37
N TYR A 88 -4.35 7.42 -4.65
CA TYR A 88 -5.69 7.59 -5.21
C TYR A 88 -6.13 9.07 -5.21
N PHE A 89 -6.98 9.43 -4.25
CA PHE A 89 -7.63 10.73 -4.26
C PHE A 89 -6.69 11.88 -3.85
N TYR A 90 -5.68 11.57 -3.04
CA TYR A 90 -4.75 12.58 -2.48
C TYR A 90 -3.37 12.59 -3.16
N SER A 91 -3.27 12.08 -4.39
CA SER A 91 -2.03 12.11 -5.18
C SER A 91 -1.45 13.52 -5.31
N GLY A 92 -2.30 14.54 -5.53
CA GLY A 92 -1.89 15.93 -5.61
C GLY A 92 -1.30 16.47 -4.30
N HIS A 93 -1.82 16.05 -3.15
CA HIS A 93 -1.25 16.41 -1.85
C HIS A 93 0.17 15.83 -1.69
N LEU A 94 0.37 14.58 -2.09
CA LEU A 94 1.69 13.94 -2.02
C LEU A 94 2.70 14.58 -2.98
N VAL A 95 2.30 14.91 -4.22
CA VAL A 95 3.22 15.36 -5.27
C VAL A 95 3.45 16.88 -5.23
N ASN A 96 2.35 17.65 -5.12
CA ASN A 96 2.35 19.11 -5.27
C ASN A 96 2.07 19.84 -3.94
N GLY A 97 1.38 19.17 -3.01
CA GLY A 97 0.90 19.79 -1.78
C GLY A 97 1.96 19.93 -0.70
N ILE A 98 2.83 18.94 -0.53
CA ILE A 98 3.87 18.97 0.51
C ILE A 98 5.14 19.70 0.05
N THR A 99 5.88 20.28 1.01
CA THR A 99 7.12 21.04 0.72
C THR A 99 8.37 20.15 0.65
N ASN A 100 8.29 18.88 1.09
CA ASN A 100 9.40 17.94 1.20
C ASN A 100 9.17 16.63 0.42
N PHE A 101 8.65 16.70 -0.81
CA PHE A 101 8.33 15.52 -1.63
C PHE A 101 9.51 14.56 -1.82
N THR A 102 10.74 15.08 -1.93
CA THR A 102 11.94 14.22 -2.05
C THR A 102 12.15 13.35 -0.81
N ASP A 103 12.04 13.93 0.39
CA ASP A 103 12.19 13.19 1.64
C ASP A 103 11.04 12.18 1.81
N ALA A 104 9.80 12.62 1.57
CA ALA A 104 8.61 11.78 1.60
C ALA A 104 8.74 10.58 0.65
N SER A 105 9.26 10.79 -0.55
CA SER A 105 9.51 9.75 -1.54
C SER A 105 10.53 8.72 -1.04
N ASN A 106 11.62 9.16 -0.41
CA ASN A 106 12.61 8.26 0.17
C ASN A 106 12.02 7.47 1.33
N TRP A 107 11.25 8.11 2.22
CA TRP A 107 10.58 7.40 3.31
C TRP A 107 9.66 6.30 2.80
N LEU A 108 8.88 6.54 1.72
CA LEU A 108 7.90 5.60 1.21
C LEU A 108 8.53 4.48 0.36
N TRP A 109 9.49 4.79 -0.51
CA TRP A 109 9.93 3.86 -1.55
C TRP A 109 11.37 3.39 -1.43
N HIS A 110 12.17 3.99 -0.50
CA HIS A 110 13.48 3.51 -0.11
C HIS A 110 13.48 2.86 1.27
N ASP A 111 12.85 3.52 2.28
CA ASP A 111 12.94 3.08 3.67
C ASP A 111 11.91 2.00 4.04
N LEU A 112 10.82 1.85 3.27
CA LEU A 112 9.85 0.77 3.42
C LEU A 112 10.20 -0.39 2.49
N ASN A 113 10.03 -1.62 3.00
CA ASN A 113 10.18 -2.84 2.20
C ASN A 113 8.89 -3.13 1.43
N VAL A 114 8.67 -2.41 0.34
CA VAL A 114 7.47 -2.46 -0.51
C VAL A 114 7.83 -2.80 -1.95
N ASN A 115 6.93 -3.49 -2.66
CA ASN A 115 7.10 -3.86 -4.06
C ASN A 115 5.86 -3.65 -4.92
N VAL A 116 4.80 -3.01 -4.39
CA VAL A 116 3.58 -2.69 -5.14
C VAL A 116 3.21 -1.22 -4.98
N PHE A 117 2.83 -0.59 -6.08
CA PHE A 117 2.22 0.72 -6.13
C PHE A 117 0.85 0.59 -6.82
N LYS A 118 -0.25 0.80 -6.10
CA LYS A 118 -1.62 0.72 -6.63
C LYS A 118 -2.09 2.10 -7.09
N ILE A 119 -2.68 2.17 -8.28
CA ILE A 119 -3.22 3.39 -8.91
C ILE A 119 -4.65 3.18 -9.36
N VAL A 120 -5.39 4.27 -9.50
CA VAL A 120 -6.76 4.26 -10.04
C VAL A 120 -6.77 4.69 -11.49
N LEU A 121 -7.43 3.91 -12.34
CA LEU A 121 -7.78 4.29 -13.71
C LEU A 121 -9.06 5.12 -13.64
N ARG A 122 -8.91 6.44 -13.63
CA ARG A 122 -10.01 7.41 -13.44
C ARG A 122 -11.00 7.36 -14.60
N ALA A 123 -12.30 7.18 -14.29
CA ALA A 123 -13.35 7.32 -15.26
C ALA A 123 -13.87 8.78 -15.31
N ASP A 124 -13.89 9.46 -14.16
CA ASP A 124 -14.36 10.84 -14.04
C ASP A 124 -13.45 11.81 -14.79
N GLY A 125 -14.02 12.50 -15.76
CA GLY A 125 -13.32 13.53 -16.54
C GLY A 125 -12.23 13.01 -17.48
N VAL A 126 -12.12 11.68 -17.71
CA VAL A 126 -11.19 11.11 -18.69
C VAL A 126 -11.92 10.76 -19.98
N GLU A 127 -12.99 9.99 -19.93
CA GLU A 127 -13.84 9.68 -21.08
C GLU A 127 -15.31 9.88 -20.70
N ASP A 128 -15.78 11.12 -20.77
CA ASP A 128 -17.15 11.46 -20.37
C ASP A 128 -18.21 11.08 -21.40
N VAL A 129 -17.81 10.90 -22.63
CA VAL A 129 -18.65 10.51 -23.78
C VAL A 129 -17.87 9.51 -24.60
N ASN A 130 -18.53 8.47 -25.08
CA ASN A 130 -17.90 7.48 -25.95
C ASN A 130 -17.22 8.17 -27.14
N ASP A 131 -15.99 7.81 -27.41
CA ASP A 131 -15.19 8.37 -28.50
C ASP A 131 -15.78 8.02 -29.87
N ASN A 132 -16.30 6.79 -30.02
CA ASN A 132 -16.99 6.27 -31.20
C ASN A 132 -17.76 4.96 -30.85
N THR A 133 -18.29 4.21 -31.82
CA THR A 133 -19.04 2.97 -31.59
C THR A 133 -18.29 1.68 -31.95
N ASP A 134 -17.05 1.80 -32.39
CA ASP A 134 -16.18 0.67 -32.72
C ASP A 134 -15.03 0.57 -31.71
N PRO A 135 -15.12 -0.30 -30.70
CA PRO A 135 -14.10 -0.42 -29.64
C PRO A 135 -12.72 -0.84 -30.16
N ASN A 136 -12.60 -1.24 -31.43
CA ASN A 136 -11.32 -1.56 -32.03
C ASN A 136 -10.59 -0.32 -32.59
N ASN A 137 -11.26 0.82 -32.71
CA ASN A 137 -10.75 2.05 -33.29
C ASN A 137 -10.72 3.20 -32.27
N THR A 138 -9.82 3.14 -31.31
CA THR A 138 -9.72 4.11 -30.19
C THR A 138 -9.27 5.49 -30.67
N ASP A 139 -10.12 6.51 -30.51
CA ASP A 139 -9.77 7.93 -30.74
C ASP A 139 -9.20 8.55 -29.45
N PHE A 140 -7.89 8.43 -29.25
CA PHE A 140 -7.18 8.97 -28.08
C PHE A 140 -7.37 10.50 -27.88
N SER A 141 -7.81 11.25 -28.88
CA SER A 141 -8.08 12.68 -28.74
C SER A 141 -9.30 12.98 -27.85
N LYS A 142 -10.13 11.99 -27.60
CA LYS A 142 -11.31 12.07 -26.74
C LYS A 142 -11.02 11.73 -25.28
N PHE A 143 -9.85 11.16 -24.99
CA PHE A 143 -9.43 10.83 -23.63
C PHE A 143 -8.63 11.96 -23.00
N ASN A 144 -9.15 12.55 -21.95
CA ASN A 144 -8.54 13.71 -21.27
C ASN A 144 -7.51 13.28 -20.22
N PHE A 145 -6.48 12.53 -20.61
CA PHE A 145 -5.42 12.06 -19.69
C PHE A 145 -4.59 13.21 -19.11
N ILE A 146 -4.28 14.23 -19.90
CA ILE A 146 -3.41 15.34 -19.50
C ILE A 146 -4.20 16.35 -18.63
N GLY A 147 -5.48 16.56 -18.92
CA GLY A 147 -6.34 17.48 -18.15
C GLY A 147 -6.80 16.90 -16.83
N ASN A 148 -6.73 15.59 -16.62
CA ASN A 148 -7.05 14.97 -15.35
C ASN A 148 -5.85 15.07 -14.38
N SER A 149 -5.85 16.11 -13.54
CA SER A 149 -4.74 16.39 -12.62
C SER A 149 -4.44 15.24 -11.67
N ASN A 150 -5.47 14.52 -11.19
CA ASN A 150 -5.29 13.39 -10.30
C ASN A 150 -4.50 12.25 -10.97
N LEU A 151 -4.82 11.93 -12.23
CA LEU A 151 -4.08 10.91 -12.98
C LEU A 151 -2.63 11.34 -13.26
N VAL A 152 -2.42 12.61 -13.61
CA VAL A 152 -1.07 13.17 -13.82
C VAL A 152 -0.22 13.06 -12.54
N ASP A 153 -0.82 13.37 -11.38
CA ASP A 153 -0.13 13.30 -10.09
C ASP A 153 0.17 11.85 -9.69
N GLN A 154 -0.77 10.90 -9.94
CA GLN A 154 -0.51 9.47 -9.74
C GLN A 154 0.69 8.99 -10.59
N ILE A 155 0.73 9.35 -11.87
CA ILE A 155 1.84 9.01 -12.79
C ILE A 155 3.15 9.62 -12.30
N THR A 156 3.12 10.86 -11.82
CA THR A 156 4.31 11.56 -11.29
C THR A 156 4.86 10.86 -10.04
N ALA A 157 3.98 10.53 -9.09
CA ALA A 157 4.36 9.77 -7.89
C ALA A 157 4.94 8.40 -8.25
N LEU A 158 4.28 7.68 -9.16
CA LEU A 158 4.71 6.34 -9.60
C LEU A 158 6.08 6.36 -10.30
N LYS A 159 6.31 7.32 -11.22
CA LYS A 159 7.63 7.49 -11.85
C LYS A 159 8.73 7.76 -10.82
N LYS A 160 8.42 8.58 -9.81
CA LYS A 160 9.35 8.86 -8.70
C LYS A 160 9.61 7.60 -7.88
N ALA A 161 8.56 6.81 -7.60
CA ALA A 161 8.67 5.55 -6.88
C ALA A 161 9.56 4.54 -7.63
N GLN A 162 9.34 4.36 -8.93
CA GLN A 162 10.13 3.43 -9.77
C GLN A 162 11.59 3.90 -9.96
N LEU A 163 11.85 5.21 -9.94
CA LEU A 163 13.21 5.74 -9.94
C LEU A 163 13.98 5.38 -8.67
N ILE A 164 13.30 5.38 -7.51
CA ILE A 164 13.89 5.06 -6.21
C ILE A 164 13.97 3.54 -6.01
N ASN A 165 12.89 2.83 -6.36
CA ASN A 165 12.76 1.38 -6.23
C ASN A 165 12.30 0.76 -7.56
N PRO A 166 13.23 0.38 -8.46
CA PRO A 166 12.88 -0.20 -9.77
C PRO A 166 12.13 -1.54 -9.71
N ALA A 167 12.10 -2.19 -8.54
CA ALA A 167 11.37 -3.45 -8.34
C ALA A 167 9.86 -3.24 -8.12
N ILE A 168 9.39 -1.99 -8.00
CA ILE A 168 7.97 -1.69 -7.80
C ILE A 168 7.14 -2.14 -9.01
N LYS A 169 6.17 -2.99 -8.71
CA LYS A 169 5.12 -3.45 -9.61
C LYS A 169 3.91 -2.53 -9.54
N VAL A 170 3.25 -2.34 -10.66
CA VAL A 170 2.08 -1.46 -10.78
C VAL A 170 0.80 -2.28 -10.74
N TRP A 171 -0.06 -1.95 -9.78
CA TRP A 171 -1.41 -2.47 -9.68
C TRP A 171 -2.40 -1.38 -10.07
N ALA A 172 -3.11 -1.56 -11.18
CA ALA A 172 -4.15 -0.64 -11.61
C ALA A 172 -5.54 -1.17 -11.24
N ILE A 173 -6.46 -0.27 -10.86
CA ILE A 173 -7.85 -0.61 -10.56
C ILE A 173 -8.79 0.40 -11.23
N ALA A 174 -9.91 -0.07 -11.80
CA ALA A 174 -11.03 0.75 -12.22
C ALA A 174 -12.09 0.76 -11.11
N LEU A 175 -12.38 1.94 -10.55
CA LEU A 175 -13.42 2.09 -9.52
C LEU A 175 -14.82 2.06 -10.15
N SER A 176 -14.93 2.49 -11.40
CA SER A 176 -16.18 2.54 -12.17
C SER A 176 -15.90 2.42 -13.66
N PRO A 177 -16.80 1.80 -14.45
CA PRO A 177 -16.84 2.08 -15.88
C PRO A 177 -17.14 3.55 -16.16
N PRO A 178 -16.83 4.08 -17.39
CA PRO A 178 -17.29 5.39 -17.83
C PRO A 178 -18.82 5.56 -17.71
N LYS A 179 -19.27 6.78 -17.41
CA LYS A 179 -20.70 7.05 -17.10
C LYS A 179 -21.67 6.62 -18.21
N TYR A 180 -21.29 6.77 -19.49
CA TYR A 180 -22.14 6.39 -20.63
C TYR A 180 -22.34 4.86 -20.75
N LEU A 181 -21.51 4.08 -20.10
CA LEU A 181 -21.63 2.61 -20.02
C LEU A 181 -22.42 2.15 -18.79
N LYS A 182 -22.88 3.07 -17.92
CA LYS A 182 -23.54 2.68 -16.66
C LYS A 182 -25.05 2.87 -16.67
N THR A 183 -25.74 2.03 -15.91
CA THR A 183 -27.20 2.06 -15.78
C THR A 183 -27.73 3.35 -15.16
N ASN A 184 -26.95 4.05 -14.34
CA ASN A 184 -27.29 5.32 -13.69
C ASN A 184 -26.70 6.57 -14.40
N ASN A 185 -26.00 6.37 -15.52
CA ASN A 185 -25.31 7.44 -16.27
C ASN A 185 -24.42 8.34 -15.38
N SER A 186 -23.76 7.75 -14.38
CA SER A 186 -22.87 8.45 -13.44
C SER A 186 -21.69 7.55 -13.11
N VAL A 187 -20.49 8.11 -12.97
CA VAL A 187 -19.32 7.38 -12.45
C VAL A 187 -19.46 7.12 -10.95
N ASN A 188 -20.25 7.92 -10.23
CA ASN A 188 -20.54 7.83 -8.80
C ASN A 188 -21.87 7.11 -8.53
N ASN A 189 -22.23 6.96 -7.24
CA ASN A 189 -23.55 6.48 -6.81
C ASN A 189 -23.88 5.04 -7.26
N GLY A 190 -22.92 4.15 -7.28
CA GLY A 190 -23.15 2.76 -7.67
C GLY A 190 -23.61 2.62 -9.12
N GLY A 191 -24.66 1.83 -9.35
CA GLY A 191 -25.06 1.41 -10.70
C GLY A 191 -24.10 0.36 -11.25
N THR A 192 -24.48 -0.29 -12.35
CA THR A 192 -23.68 -1.36 -12.95
C THR A 192 -23.43 -1.08 -14.43
N LEU A 193 -22.55 -1.86 -15.06
CA LEU A 193 -22.36 -1.84 -16.51
C LEU A 193 -23.70 -2.15 -17.21
N ASN A 194 -24.13 -1.25 -18.11
CA ASN A 194 -25.38 -1.38 -18.84
C ASN A 194 -25.18 -2.24 -20.08
N ALA A 195 -25.50 -3.54 -19.97
CA ALA A 195 -25.41 -4.49 -21.08
C ALA A 195 -26.34 -4.14 -22.27
N GLY A 196 -27.28 -3.21 -22.10
CA GLY A 196 -28.12 -2.68 -23.19
C GLY A 196 -27.43 -1.66 -24.09
N VAL A 197 -26.29 -1.12 -23.69
CA VAL A 197 -25.44 -0.29 -24.55
C VAL A 197 -24.74 -1.18 -25.57
N THR A 198 -24.71 -0.75 -26.84
CA THR A 198 -24.01 -1.50 -27.90
C THR A 198 -22.54 -1.67 -27.55
N ASN A 199 -22.04 -2.88 -27.64
CA ASN A 199 -20.63 -3.22 -27.34
C ASN A 199 -20.16 -2.90 -25.91
N ALA A 200 -21.03 -2.71 -24.92
CA ALA A 200 -20.72 -2.21 -23.57
C ALA A 200 -19.47 -2.84 -22.93
N TYR A 201 -19.32 -4.16 -23.05
CA TYR A 201 -18.15 -4.88 -22.50
C TYR A 201 -16.85 -4.56 -23.23
N SER A 202 -16.92 -4.45 -24.56
CA SER A 202 -15.74 -4.12 -25.39
C SER A 202 -15.37 -2.65 -25.26
N GLU A 203 -16.36 -1.75 -25.18
CA GLU A 203 -16.15 -0.31 -24.89
C GLU A 203 -15.49 -0.13 -23.51
N PHE A 204 -15.93 -0.87 -22.48
CA PHE A 204 -15.22 -0.85 -21.20
C PHE A 204 -13.81 -1.41 -21.33
N GLY A 205 -13.59 -2.41 -22.19
CA GLY A 205 -12.27 -2.93 -22.53
C GLY A 205 -11.40 -1.87 -23.22
N GLU A 206 -11.97 -1.07 -24.11
CA GLU A 206 -11.29 0.03 -24.79
C GLU A 206 -10.85 1.13 -23.83
N PHE A 207 -11.73 1.55 -22.92
CA PHE A 207 -11.39 2.48 -21.84
C PHE A 207 -10.16 1.99 -21.04
N LEU A 208 -10.16 0.72 -20.62
CA LEU A 208 -9.02 0.13 -19.91
C LEU A 208 -7.76 0.06 -20.78
N TYR A 209 -7.91 -0.26 -22.07
CA TYR A 209 -6.81 -0.27 -23.04
C TYR A 209 -6.21 1.13 -23.20
N ALA A 210 -7.05 2.17 -23.33
CA ALA A 210 -6.60 3.54 -23.47
C ALA A 210 -5.76 3.99 -22.27
N HIS A 211 -6.18 3.65 -21.04
CA HIS A 211 -5.39 3.88 -19.83
C HIS A 211 -4.06 3.13 -19.82
N ILE A 212 -4.06 1.83 -20.14
CA ILE A 212 -2.83 1.03 -20.20
C ILE A 212 -1.87 1.58 -21.25
N LYS A 213 -2.39 2.01 -22.40
CA LYS A 213 -1.59 2.64 -23.48
C LYS A 213 -0.99 3.98 -23.00
N ASN A 214 -1.78 4.83 -22.33
CA ASN A 214 -1.28 6.08 -21.74
C ASN A 214 -0.17 5.83 -20.72
N LEU A 215 -0.34 4.85 -19.83
CA LEU A 215 0.68 4.44 -18.85
C LEU A 215 1.94 3.93 -19.56
N LYS A 216 1.80 3.07 -20.57
CA LYS A 216 2.91 2.57 -21.39
C LYS A 216 3.67 3.70 -22.08
N ASP A 217 2.97 4.67 -22.65
CA ASP A 217 3.58 5.84 -23.30
C ASP A 217 4.34 6.72 -22.30
N ASN A 218 3.97 6.65 -21.02
CA ASN A 218 4.68 7.25 -19.90
C ASN A 218 5.82 6.37 -19.35
N GLY A 219 6.14 5.23 -19.97
CA GLY A 219 7.19 4.30 -19.56
C GLY A 219 6.78 3.36 -18.42
N ILE A 220 5.48 3.23 -18.14
CA ILE A 220 4.94 2.44 -17.03
C ILE A 220 4.29 1.16 -17.57
N THR A 221 4.67 0.02 -17.01
CA THR A 221 4.04 -1.28 -17.29
C THR A 221 3.06 -1.64 -16.17
N VAL A 222 1.79 -1.89 -16.51
CA VAL A 222 0.79 -2.41 -15.57
C VAL A 222 1.03 -3.90 -15.36
N ASN A 223 1.30 -4.31 -14.12
CA ASN A 223 1.56 -5.69 -13.74
C ASN A 223 0.29 -6.44 -13.32
N TYR A 224 -0.59 -5.76 -12.58
CA TYR A 224 -1.86 -6.28 -12.08
C TYR A 224 -2.99 -5.33 -12.45
N LEU A 225 -4.18 -5.87 -12.75
CA LEU A 225 -5.36 -5.07 -13.09
C LEU A 225 -6.62 -5.64 -12.45
N SER A 226 -7.29 -4.82 -11.65
CA SER A 226 -8.65 -5.05 -11.16
C SER A 226 -9.65 -4.25 -11.99
N LEU A 227 -10.67 -4.93 -12.56
CA LEU A 227 -11.68 -4.30 -13.41
C LEU A 227 -12.88 -3.75 -12.61
N MET A 228 -12.90 -3.98 -11.32
CA MET A 228 -13.94 -3.51 -10.41
C MET A 228 -13.36 -3.26 -9.03
N ASN A 229 -14.08 -2.46 -8.24
CA ASN A 229 -13.77 -2.10 -6.87
C ASN A 229 -15.06 -2.20 -6.05
N GLU A 230 -15.01 -2.92 -4.93
CA GLU A 230 -16.11 -3.05 -3.97
C GLU A 230 -17.47 -3.36 -4.63
N PRO A 231 -17.55 -4.38 -5.51
CA PRO A 231 -18.75 -4.65 -6.27
C PRO A 231 -19.93 -5.07 -5.39
N ASP A 232 -19.67 -5.45 -4.15
CA ASP A 232 -20.60 -5.89 -3.12
C ASP A 232 -21.09 -4.78 -2.19
N TYR A 233 -20.58 -3.53 -2.37
CA TYR A 233 -20.96 -2.39 -1.52
C TYR A 233 -22.15 -1.64 -2.12
N PRO A 234 -23.25 -1.45 -1.35
CA PRO A 234 -24.37 -0.65 -1.81
C PRO A 234 -23.96 0.83 -1.89
N SER A 235 -23.59 1.26 -3.09
CA SER A 235 -22.92 2.53 -3.33
C SER A 235 -23.86 3.69 -3.62
N SER A 236 -25.17 3.54 -3.40
CA SER A 236 -26.14 4.63 -3.57
C SER A 236 -25.83 5.79 -2.60
N GLY A 237 -25.70 7.00 -3.15
CA GLY A 237 -25.35 8.19 -2.37
C GLY A 237 -23.86 8.43 -2.16
N ILE A 238 -22.99 7.59 -2.68
CA ILE A 238 -21.53 7.74 -2.58
C ILE A 238 -21.03 8.77 -3.59
N ALA A 239 -20.24 9.72 -3.12
CA ALA A 239 -19.75 10.87 -3.92
C ALA A 239 -18.45 10.60 -4.70
N TYR A 240 -17.88 9.37 -4.63
CA TYR A 240 -16.72 8.97 -5.41
C TYR A 240 -17.07 7.92 -6.45
N GLU A 241 -16.16 7.65 -7.38
CA GLU A 241 -16.33 6.64 -8.41
C GLU A 241 -16.63 5.26 -7.80
N SER A 242 -17.75 4.65 -8.20
CA SER A 242 -18.22 3.38 -7.67
C SER A 242 -19.13 2.67 -8.66
N ALA A 243 -19.11 1.33 -8.64
CA ALA A 243 -20.04 0.51 -9.43
C ALA A 243 -20.33 -0.80 -8.69
N GLU A 244 -21.58 -1.26 -8.77
CA GLU A 244 -22.04 -2.50 -8.16
C GLU A 244 -22.10 -3.60 -9.22
N PHE A 245 -21.67 -4.81 -8.85
CA PHE A 245 -21.76 -5.98 -9.73
C PHE A 245 -22.21 -7.21 -8.93
N THR A 246 -23.28 -7.84 -9.36
CA THR A 246 -23.58 -9.18 -8.88
C THR A 246 -22.50 -10.17 -9.32
N THR A 247 -22.45 -11.35 -8.70
CA THR A 247 -21.48 -12.39 -9.07
C THR A 247 -21.57 -12.79 -10.55
N ALA A 248 -22.79 -12.82 -11.13
CA ALA A 248 -23.00 -13.10 -12.55
C ALA A 248 -22.51 -11.97 -13.46
N GLN A 249 -22.73 -10.71 -13.06
CA GLN A 249 -22.21 -9.55 -13.79
C GLN A 249 -20.68 -9.49 -13.73
N ALA A 250 -20.07 -9.75 -12.56
CA ALA A 250 -18.63 -9.86 -12.42
C ALA A 250 -18.04 -10.94 -13.34
N GLN A 251 -18.67 -12.13 -13.41
CA GLN A 251 -18.28 -13.16 -14.36
C GLN A 251 -18.34 -12.66 -15.81
N SER A 252 -19.42 -11.98 -16.20
CA SER A 252 -19.58 -11.44 -17.57
C SER A 252 -18.52 -10.39 -17.91
N VAL A 253 -18.20 -9.47 -16.99
CA VAL A 253 -17.13 -8.48 -17.15
C VAL A 253 -15.79 -9.18 -17.36
N TYR A 254 -15.43 -10.16 -16.53
CA TYR A 254 -14.16 -10.85 -16.69
C TYR A 254 -14.12 -11.78 -17.89
N THR A 255 -15.25 -12.34 -18.33
CA THR A 255 -15.31 -13.14 -19.56
C THR A 255 -15.13 -12.23 -20.78
N SER A 256 -15.93 -11.17 -20.88
CA SER A 256 -16.04 -10.37 -22.10
C SER A 256 -15.05 -9.21 -22.13
N THR A 257 -15.05 -8.34 -21.11
CA THR A 257 -14.15 -7.17 -21.07
C THR A 257 -12.68 -7.57 -20.94
N ALA A 258 -12.35 -8.43 -19.95
CA ALA A 258 -10.97 -8.88 -19.79
C ALA A 258 -10.50 -9.75 -20.97
N GLY A 259 -11.38 -10.56 -21.54
CA GLY A 259 -11.11 -11.36 -22.75
C GLY A 259 -10.78 -10.49 -23.94
N TRP A 260 -11.60 -9.46 -24.21
CA TRP A 260 -11.36 -8.49 -25.28
C TRP A 260 -10.05 -7.71 -25.05
N LEU A 261 -9.86 -7.17 -23.83
CA LEU A 261 -8.65 -6.42 -23.47
C LEU A 261 -7.38 -7.24 -23.65
N LYS A 262 -7.38 -8.49 -23.21
CA LYS A 262 -6.27 -9.42 -23.39
C LYS A 262 -5.93 -9.58 -24.88
N THR A 263 -6.93 -9.83 -25.72
CA THR A 263 -6.74 -9.97 -27.18
C THR A 263 -6.19 -8.70 -27.80
N LYS A 264 -6.74 -7.52 -27.43
CA LYS A 264 -6.30 -6.22 -27.92
C LYS A 264 -4.85 -5.95 -27.55
N LEU A 265 -4.46 -6.15 -26.29
CA LEU A 265 -3.09 -5.94 -25.82
C LEU A 265 -2.09 -6.87 -26.53
N GLN A 266 -2.45 -8.15 -26.69
CA GLN A 266 -1.63 -9.14 -27.39
C GLN A 266 -1.41 -8.75 -28.86
N SER A 267 -2.45 -8.30 -29.56
CA SER A 267 -2.36 -7.88 -30.98
C SER A 267 -1.40 -6.69 -31.17
N LEU A 268 -1.21 -5.87 -30.14
CA LEU A 268 -0.35 -4.69 -30.15
C LEU A 268 1.02 -4.93 -29.48
N SER A 269 1.34 -6.17 -29.10
CA SER A 269 2.56 -6.52 -28.36
C SER A 269 2.72 -5.70 -27.07
N ILE A 270 1.61 -5.42 -26.38
CA ILE A 270 1.58 -4.80 -25.06
C ILE A 270 1.45 -5.93 -24.01
N SER A 271 2.22 -5.84 -22.93
CA SER A 271 2.15 -6.82 -21.85
C SER A 271 0.74 -6.89 -21.26
N VAL A 272 0.17 -8.08 -21.19
CA VAL A 272 -1.12 -8.33 -20.56
C VAL A 272 -0.92 -8.36 -19.04
N PRO A 273 -1.63 -7.52 -18.26
CA PRO A 273 -1.54 -7.58 -16.80
C PRO A 273 -2.16 -8.87 -16.26
N VAL A 274 -1.75 -9.25 -15.05
CA VAL A 274 -2.41 -10.29 -14.27
C VAL A 274 -3.76 -9.74 -13.80
N PHE A 275 -4.86 -10.35 -14.22
CA PHE A 275 -6.19 -9.92 -13.79
C PHE A 275 -6.51 -10.40 -12.38
N ALA A 276 -6.94 -9.45 -11.54
CA ALA A 276 -7.27 -9.63 -10.13
C ALA A 276 -8.74 -9.26 -9.85
N SER A 277 -9.39 -9.91 -8.89
CA SER A 277 -10.81 -9.69 -8.55
C SER A 277 -11.19 -10.45 -7.26
N PRO A 278 -12.28 -10.10 -6.55
CA PRO A 278 -13.25 -9.04 -6.86
C PRO A 278 -13.00 -7.70 -6.18
N ASP A 279 -12.04 -7.60 -5.25
CA ASP A 279 -11.83 -6.42 -4.39
C ASP A 279 -13.08 -6.08 -3.54
N CYS A 280 -13.75 -7.11 -2.96
CA CYS A 280 -14.93 -6.94 -2.11
C CYS A 280 -14.60 -6.09 -0.88
N ILE A 281 -15.53 -5.17 -0.49
CA ILE A 281 -15.41 -4.42 0.78
C ILE A 281 -15.54 -5.34 2.00
N ASP A 282 -16.34 -6.39 1.87
CA ASP A 282 -16.59 -7.40 2.90
C ASP A 282 -15.85 -8.70 2.59
N VAL A 283 -14.95 -9.09 3.48
CA VAL A 283 -14.14 -10.32 3.31
C VAL A 283 -15.02 -11.57 3.13
N THR A 284 -16.18 -11.62 3.79
CA THR A 284 -17.09 -12.79 3.73
C THR A 284 -17.77 -12.94 2.36
N HIS A 285 -17.88 -11.87 1.58
CA HIS A 285 -18.48 -11.90 0.27
C HIS A 285 -17.54 -12.44 -0.82
N THR A 286 -16.21 -12.34 -0.61
CA THR A 286 -15.20 -12.72 -1.61
C THR A 286 -15.44 -14.14 -2.16
N GLY A 287 -15.72 -15.11 -1.29
CA GLY A 287 -15.94 -16.50 -1.68
C GLY A 287 -17.08 -16.69 -2.68
N SER A 288 -18.13 -15.88 -2.61
CA SER A 288 -19.28 -15.98 -3.50
C SER A 288 -18.95 -15.60 -4.96
N TYR A 289 -17.97 -14.73 -5.17
CA TYR A 289 -17.52 -14.32 -6.51
C TYR A 289 -16.56 -15.33 -7.16
N VAL A 290 -15.85 -16.13 -6.36
CA VAL A 290 -14.75 -17.00 -6.85
C VAL A 290 -15.21 -17.98 -7.93
N SER A 291 -16.37 -18.62 -7.77
CA SER A 291 -16.86 -19.61 -8.73
C SER A 291 -17.06 -19.02 -10.13
N GLY A 292 -17.82 -17.91 -10.22
CA GLY A 292 -18.09 -17.23 -11.49
C GLY A 292 -16.81 -16.64 -12.11
N LEU A 293 -15.94 -16.04 -11.29
CA LEU A 293 -14.69 -15.47 -11.75
C LEU A 293 -13.71 -16.55 -12.25
N ASN A 294 -13.68 -17.74 -11.64
CA ASN A 294 -12.93 -18.87 -12.15
C ASN A 294 -13.48 -19.34 -13.50
N ALA A 295 -14.80 -19.41 -13.66
CA ALA A 295 -15.45 -19.81 -14.90
C ALA A 295 -15.20 -18.81 -16.06
N SER A 296 -14.88 -17.53 -15.77
CA SER A 296 -14.48 -16.55 -16.80
C SER A 296 -13.18 -16.92 -17.53
N GLY A 297 -12.31 -17.71 -16.89
CA GLY A 297 -11.01 -18.12 -17.44
C GLY A 297 -9.92 -17.04 -17.44
N ASN A 298 -10.22 -15.80 -17.00
CA ASN A 298 -9.29 -14.67 -17.09
C ASN A 298 -8.71 -14.23 -15.73
N VAL A 299 -9.37 -14.50 -14.60
CA VAL A 299 -8.86 -14.15 -13.27
C VAL A 299 -7.71 -15.06 -12.84
N SER A 300 -6.60 -14.49 -12.42
CA SER A 300 -5.39 -15.23 -12.03
C SER A 300 -5.11 -15.17 -10.53
N LEU A 301 -5.62 -14.19 -9.79
CA LEU A 301 -5.54 -14.10 -8.34
C LEU A 301 -6.81 -13.45 -7.76
N PHE A 302 -7.13 -13.75 -6.50
CA PHE A 302 -8.29 -13.22 -5.83
C PHE A 302 -7.94 -12.13 -4.83
N THR A 303 -8.83 -11.15 -4.72
CA THR A 303 -8.63 -9.94 -3.92
C THR A 303 -9.81 -9.66 -3.00
N THR A 304 -9.52 -8.99 -1.89
CA THR A 304 -10.52 -8.46 -0.96
C THR A 304 -9.98 -7.20 -0.31
N HIS A 305 -10.86 -6.30 0.12
CA HIS A 305 -10.54 -5.25 1.07
C HIS A 305 -10.73 -5.75 2.51
N GLN A 306 -10.39 -4.95 3.50
CA GLN A 306 -10.44 -5.35 4.92
C GLN A 306 -11.32 -4.43 5.75
N TYR A 307 -12.32 -3.78 5.16
CA TYR A 307 -13.17 -2.83 5.86
C TYR A 307 -14.25 -3.49 6.70
N LEU A 308 -14.88 -4.57 6.20
CA LEU A 308 -15.97 -5.27 6.87
C LEU A 308 -15.61 -6.75 7.11
N ASN A 309 -16.11 -7.29 8.24
CA ASN A 309 -16.00 -8.70 8.62
C ASN A 309 -14.59 -9.31 8.48
N SER A 310 -13.57 -8.58 8.90
CA SER A 310 -12.16 -8.78 8.58
C SER A 310 -11.39 -9.68 9.55
N SER A 311 -12.05 -10.66 10.22
CA SER A 311 -11.37 -11.58 11.13
C SER A 311 -10.48 -12.60 10.39
N ALA A 312 -9.47 -13.15 11.07
CA ALA A 312 -8.62 -14.20 10.52
C ALA A 312 -9.42 -15.43 10.04
N ALA A 313 -10.53 -15.78 10.71
CA ALA A 313 -11.41 -16.87 10.30
C ALA A 313 -12.09 -16.58 8.95
N ASN A 314 -12.55 -15.35 8.73
CA ASN A 314 -13.17 -14.94 7.47
C ASN A 314 -12.14 -14.88 6.33
N PHE A 315 -10.94 -14.38 6.60
CA PHE A 315 -9.81 -14.48 5.66
C PHE A 315 -9.47 -15.93 5.32
N SER A 316 -9.50 -16.85 6.29
CA SER A 316 -9.24 -18.28 6.05
C SER A 316 -10.30 -18.89 5.13
N SER A 317 -11.56 -18.54 5.31
CA SER A 317 -12.66 -18.99 4.44
C SER A 317 -12.49 -18.44 3.01
N ALA A 318 -12.18 -17.15 2.87
CA ALA A 318 -11.93 -16.52 1.57
C ALA A 318 -10.67 -17.11 0.88
N SER A 319 -9.58 -17.33 1.62
CA SER A 319 -8.35 -17.97 1.12
C SER A 319 -8.58 -19.39 0.65
N SER A 320 -9.38 -20.17 1.41
CA SER A 320 -9.76 -21.51 1.02
C SER A 320 -10.55 -21.52 -0.28
N SER A 321 -11.48 -20.59 -0.46
CA SER A 321 -12.23 -20.39 -1.70
C SER A 321 -11.31 -19.99 -2.87
N ALA A 322 -10.35 -19.11 -2.64
CA ALA A 322 -9.36 -18.66 -3.64
C ALA A 322 -8.44 -19.81 -4.12
N GLY A 323 -8.19 -20.79 -3.27
CA GLY A 323 -7.40 -21.98 -3.60
C GLY A 323 -5.96 -21.64 -4.05
N ALA A 324 -5.48 -22.34 -5.08
CA ALA A 324 -4.10 -22.18 -5.57
C ALA A 324 -3.78 -20.77 -6.10
N LYS A 325 -4.78 -20.00 -6.58
CA LYS A 325 -4.60 -18.63 -7.06
C LYS A 325 -4.23 -17.66 -5.92
N GLY A 326 -4.60 -17.99 -4.69
CA GLY A 326 -4.30 -17.21 -3.49
C GLY A 326 -5.21 -15.99 -3.32
N LEU A 327 -5.23 -15.49 -2.09
CA LEU A 327 -5.97 -14.30 -1.68
C LEU A 327 -4.98 -13.16 -1.36
N TYR A 328 -5.33 -11.94 -1.79
CA TYR A 328 -4.57 -10.72 -1.53
C TYR A 328 -5.49 -9.67 -0.93
N MET A 329 -5.08 -9.07 0.17
CA MET A 329 -5.76 -7.92 0.75
C MET A 329 -5.24 -6.65 0.07
N THR A 330 -6.10 -5.94 -0.62
CA THR A 330 -5.67 -4.90 -1.57
C THR A 330 -6.06 -3.49 -1.15
N GLU A 331 -6.81 -3.32 -0.05
CA GLU A 331 -7.15 -2.00 0.47
C GLU A 331 -7.65 -2.03 1.91
N TRP A 332 -7.06 -1.19 2.73
CA TRP A 332 -7.55 -0.79 4.05
C TRP A 332 -6.76 0.43 4.57
N HIS A 333 -7.39 1.30 5.37
CA HIS A 333 -6.71 2.39 6.07
C HIS A 333 -7.06 2.41 7.56
N ALA A 334 -6.12 2.89 8.38
CA ALA A 334 -6.31 3.03 9.83
C ALA A 334 -7.40 4.06 10.15
N GLY A 335 -8.14 3.82 11.23
CA GLY A 335 -9.23 4.67 11.69
C GLY A 335 -10.60 4.34 11.08
N PHE A 336 -10.69 3.50 10.06
CA PHE A 336 -11.97 3.06 9.51
C PHE A 336 -12.79 2.28 10.55
N GLY A 337 -14.05 2.65 10.68
CA GLY A 337 -14.99 1.94 11.57
C GLY A 337 -14.80 2.18 13.08
N MET A 338 -13.85 3.02 13.49
CA MET A 338 -13.57 3.28 14.91
C MET A 338 -14.59 4.24 15.58
N GLY A 339 -15.58 4.74 14.84
CA GLY A 339 -16.69 5.59 15.34
C GLY A 339 -16.29 6.98 15.83
N THR A 340 -15.08 7.13 16.35
CA THR A 340 -14.45 8.40 16.75
C THR A 340 -13.03 8.43 16.20
N THR A 341 -12.48 9.63 16.03
CA THR A 341 -11.08 9.79 15.64
C THR A 341 -10.17 9.16 16.71
N PRO A 342 -9.47 8.05 16.45
CA PRO A 342 -8.57 7.44 17.41
C PRO A 342 -7.32 8.30 17.61
N ASP A 343 -6.60 8.10 18.73
CA ASP A 343 -5.24 8.59 18.84
C ASP A 343 -4.29 7.82 17.87
N GLU A 344 -3.16 8.42 17.55
CA GLU A 344 -2.20 7.87 16.57
C GLU A 344 -1.73 6.45 16.93
N LEU A 345 -1.51 6.16 18.21
CA LEU A 345 -1.02 4.86 18.64
C LEU A 345 -2.11 3.79 18.51
N THR A 346 -3.34 4.12 18.94
CA THR A 346 -4.49 3.20 18.79
C THR A 346 -4.72 2.84 17.33
N ALA A 347 -4.72 3.82 16.41
CA ALA A 347 -4.86 3.58 14.98
C ALA A 347 -3.71 2.70 14.42
N ALA A 348 -2.48 2.93 14.90
CA ALA A 348 -1.31 2.17 14.47
C ALA A 348 -1.34 0.72 14.99
N LEU A 349 -1.75 0.49 16.23
CA LEU A 349 -1.91 -0.87 16.77
C LEU A 349 -3.03 -1.65 16.06
N ASP A 350 -4.13 -0.96 15.68
CA ASP A 350 -5.17 -1.57 14.83
C ASP A 350 -4.64 -2.00 13.46
N LEU A 351 -3.81 -1.17 12.83
CA LEU A 351 -3.13 -1.55 11.58
C LEU A 351 -2.34 -2.86 11.74
N VAL A 352 -1.63 -3.05 12.86
CA VAL A 352 -0.91 -4.31 13.10
C VAL A 352 -1.86 -5.49 13.26
N ASN A 353 -3.00 -5.32 13.95
CA ASN A 353 -4.01 -6.38 14.03
C ASN A 353 -4.61 -6.72 12.67
N LYS A 354 -4.78 -5.73 11.78
CA LYS A 354 -5.23 -5.99 10.40
C LYS A 354 -4.24 -6.84 9.62
N PHE A 355 -2.94 -6.61 9.79
CA PHE A 355 -1.93 -7.53 9.26
C PHE A 355 -2.06 -8.94 9.85
N HIS A 356 -2.22 -9.05 11.18
CA HIS A 356 -2.38 -10.35 11.85
C HIS A 356 -3.58 -11.11 11.28
N ASP A 357 -4.76 -10.47 11.18
CA ASP A 357 -5.97 -11.08 10.67
C ASP A 357 -5.79 -11.61 9.24
N ALA A 358 -5.28 -10.78 8.34
CA ALA A 358 -5.10 -11.13 6.94
C ALA A 358 -4.10 -12.28 6.77
N PHE A 359 -2.90 -12.18 7.38
CA PHE A 359 -1.86 -13.19 7.17
C PHE A 359 -2.13 -14.49 7.92
N ARG A 360 -2.71 -14.46 9.11
CA ARG A 360 -3.20 -15.66 9.80
C ARG A 360 -4.30 -16.37 9.02
N GLY A 361 -5.12 -15.61 8.31
CA GLY A 361 -6.16 -16.14 7.43
C GLY A 361 -5.67 -16.55 6.04
N GLY A 362 -4.38 -16.52 5.75
CA GLY A 362 -3.82 -17.07 4.51
C GLY A 362 -3.61 -16.07 3.38
N ALA A 363 -3.79 -14.76 3.60
CA ALA A 363 -3.46 -13.75 2.59
C ALA A 363 -1.98 -13.80 2.22
N LYS A 364 -1.67 -13.59 0.93
CA LYS A 364 -0.31 -13.61 0.37
C LYS A 364 0.27 -12.21 0.13
N GLY A 365 -0.54 -11.18 0.28
CA GLY A 365 -0.12 -9.78 0.13
C GLY A 365 -1.07 -8.83 0.83
N TRP A 366 -0.59 -7.60 1.03
CA TRP A 366 -1.34 -6.58 1.75
C TRP A 366 -1.00 -5.19 1.24
N LEU A 367 -2.02 -4.39 0.87
CA LEU A 367 -1.86 -3.02 0.37
C LEU A 367 -2.61 -2.03 1.26
N TYR A 368 -1.91 -0.98 1.70
CA TYR A 368 -2.48 0.11 2.48
C TYR A 368 -3.22 1.12 1.57
N PHE A 369 -4.31 1.70 2.00
CA PHE A 369 -4.94 2.87 1.42
C PHE A 369 -4.68 4.08 2.35
N GLU A 370 -3.77 5.06 2.03
CA GLU A 370 -2.89 5.18 0.85
C GLU A 370 -1.50 5.73 1.26
N TRP A 371 -0.60 6.02 0.32
CA TRP A 371 0.74 6.53 0.65
C TRP A 371 0.72 7.80 1.50
N GLY A 372 -0.16 8.78 1.17
CA GLY A 372 -0.28 10.05 1.88
C GLY A 372 -1.72 10.50 1.96
N ASN A 373 -2.14 11.03 3.12
CA ASN A 373 -3.49 11.52 3.32
C ASN A 373 -3.45 12.84 4.11
N PRO A 374 -4.09 13.93 3.63
CA PRO A 374 -4.10 15.22 4.30
C PRO A 374 -5.22 15.38 5.33
N GLU A 375 -6.24 14.53 5.31
CA GLU A 375 -7.44 14.71 6.13
C GLU A 375 -7.26 14.25 7.56
N THR A 376 -6.40 13.23 7.76
CA THR A 376 -6.16 12.66 9.08
C THR A 376 -4.67 12.35 9.30
N ASN A 377 -4.25 12.33 10.57
CA ASN A 377 -2.89 11.96 10.94
C ASN A 377 -2.58 10.45 10.78
N PHE A 378 -3.54 9.64 10.38
CA PHE A 378 -3.43 8.17 10.32
C PHE A 378 -4.06 7.54 9.06
N GLY A 379 -4.84 8.30 8.25
CA GLY A 379 -5.48 7.79 7.03
C GLY A 379 -4.48 7.39 5.95
N GLY A 380 -3.34 8.08 5.85
CA GLY A 380 -2.21 7.71 5.00
C GLY A 380 -1.05 7.09 5.77
N LEU A 381 -0.07 6.49 5.09
CA LEU A 381 1.22 6.17 5.69
C LEU A 381 1.97 7.43 6.08
N LEU A 382 1.85 8.49 5.28
CA LEU A 382 2.27 9.84 5.62
C LEU A 382 1.07 10.75 5.83
N TYR A 383 1.14 11.64 6.80
CA TYR A 383 0.28 12.82 6.86
C TYR A 383 0.82 13.87 5.89
N THR A 384 0.01 14.29 4.91
CA THR A 384 0.42 15.18 3.80
C THR A 384 -0.41 16.45 3.73
N PRO A 385 -0.23 17.40 4.69
CA PRO A 385 -0.94 18.67 4.70
C PRO A 385 -0.52 19.54 3.51
N TRP A 386 -1.47 20.28 2.93
CA TRP A 386 -1.15 21.19 1.83
C TRP A 386 -0.33 22.40 2.32
N GLY A 387 0.74 22.74 1.58
CA GLY A 387 1.63 23.87 1.89
C GLY A 387 2.60 23.64 3.05
N ALA A 388 2.68 22.43 3.61
CA ALA A 388 3.58 22.09 4.70
C ALA A 388 4.35 20.78 4.42
N SER A 389 5.28 20.42 5.29
CA SER A 389 6.03 19.17 5.14
C SER A 389 5.18 17.96 5.50
N ALA A 390 5.32 16.89 4.74
CA ALA A 390 4.82 15.57 5.13
C ALA A 390 5.44 15.11 6.44
N VAL A 391 4.68 14.34 7.21
CA VAL A 391 5.09 13.83 8.52
C VAL A 391 4.84 12.33 8.63
N ARG A 392 5.84 11.60 9.14
CA ARG A 392 5.68 10.20 9.53
C ARG A 392 4.99 10.12 10.88
N LYS A 393 3.86 9.45 10.94
CA LYS A 393 3.07 9.21 12.15
C LYS A 393 3.23 7.75 12.62
N LYS A 394 2.54 7.35 13.69
CA LYS A 394 2.71 6.01 14.27
C LYS A 394 2.42 4.88 13.27
N ASN A 395 1.40 5.03 12.39
CA ASN A 395 1.09 4.03 11.36
C ASN A 395 2.24 3.81 10.36
N TYR A 396 3.03 4.86 10.00
CA TYR A 396 4.23 4.69 9.20
C TYR A 396 5.25 3.78 9.90
N TYR A 397 5.49 4.02 11.19
CA TYR A 397 6.52 3.28 11.93
C TYR A 397 6.11 1.84 12.21
N VAL A 398 4.84 1.55 12.50
CA VAL A 398 4.38 0.16 12.64
C VAL A 398 4.38 -0.57 11.31
N PHE A 399 4.02 0.11 10.20
CA PHE A 399 4.12 -0.47 8.85
C PHE A 399 5.57 -0.81 8.52
N GLN A 400 6.51 0.14 8.72
CA GLN A 400 7.94 -0.08 8.54
C GLN A 400 8.46 -1.24 9.39
N GLN A 401 8.11 -1.27 10.67
CA GLN A 401 8.55 -2.29 11.62
C GLN A 401 8.05 -3.68 11.21
N TYR A 402 6.75 -3.79 10.83
CA TYR A 402 6.12 -5.05 10.47
C TYR A 402 6.64 -5.59 9.13
N THR A 403 6.81 -4.72 8.14
CA THR A 403 7.12 -5.15 6.76
C THR A 403 8.62 -5.28 6.48
N ALA A 404 9.49 -4.87 7.38
CA ALA A 404 10.93 -4.75 7.13
C ALA A 404 11.60 -6.00 6.52
N ASN A 405 11.14 -7.19 6.89
CA ASN A 405 11.65 -8.46 6.35
C ASN A 405 10.59 -9.27 5.58
N LEU A 406 9.33 -8.82 5.61
CA LEU A 406 8.15 -9.62 5.29
C LEU A 406 8.11 -10.18 3.85
N LEU A 407 8.61 -9.42 2.88
CA LEU A 407 8.63 -9.87 1.48
C LEU A 407 9.48 -11.13 1.33
N ASN A 408 8.87 -12.14 0.71
CA ASN A 408 9.44 -13.47 0.49
C ASN A 408 9.57 -14.36 1.74
N GLU A 409 9.08 -13.93 2.90
CA GLU A 409 8.94 -14.80 4.07
C GLU A 409 7.66 -15.64 4.01
N ASN A 410 7.69 -16.78 4.66
CA ASN A 410 6.53 -17.63 4.87
C ASN A 410 5.89 -17.33 6.22
N TYR A 411 4.57 -17.21 6.27
CA TYR A 411 3.85 -17.23 7.54
C TYR A 411 4.07 -18.58 8.26
N ILE A 412 4.25 -18.53 9.57
CA ILE A 412 4.38 -19.73 10.42
C ILE A 412 3.41 -19.64 11.61
N PRO A 413 2.80 -20.76 12.01
CA PRO A 413 1.88 -20.78 13.14
C PRO A 413 2.60 -20.51 14.45
N THR A 414 1.87 -19.96 15.42
CA THR A 414 2.32 -19.74 16.80
C THR A 414 1.32 -20.36 17.77
N THR A 415 1.84 -20.90 18.90
CA THR A 415 1.02 -21.41 19.99
C THR A 415 1.34 -20.65 21.29
N LEU A 416 0.31 -20.06 21.91
CA LEU A 416 0.43 -19.31 23.15
C LEU A 416 0.00 -20.16 24.35
N THR A 417 0.74 -20.06 25.45
CA THR A 417 0.42 -20.75 26.72
C THR A 417 0.68 -19.83 27.89
N GLY A 418 -0.32 -19.65 28.77
CA GLY A 418 -0.19 -18.89 30.02
C GLY A 418 0.01 -17.39 29.84
N ILE A 419 -0.31 -16.82 28.68
CA ILE A 419 -0.30 -15.38 28.40
C ILE A 419 -1.67 -14.79 28.75
N THR A 420 -1.71 -13.65 29.42
CA THR A 420 -2.94 -13.03 29.91
C THR A 420 -3.27 -11.70 29.24
N ASN A 421 -2.26 -10.95 28.75
CA ASN A 421 -2.45 -9.58 28.29
C ASN A 421 -2.67 -9.47 26.78
N PHE A 422 -2.47 -10.56 26.02
CA PHE A 422 -2.79 -10.63 24.60
C PHE A 422 -3.08 -12.08 24.19
N GLY A 423 -3.86 -12.24 23.13
CA GLY A 423 -4.26 -13.55 22.59
C GLY A 423 -3.53 -13.90 21.31
N ALA A 424 -3.88 -15.06 20.75
CA ALA A 424 -3.36 -15.53 19.48
C ALA A 424 -3.63 -14.54 18.33
N ASP A 425 -4.71 -13.77 18.38
CA ASP A 425 -5.07 -12.78 17.36
C ASP A 425 -4.14 -11.56 17.34
N ASN A 426 -3.34 -11.39 18.37
CA ASN A 426 -2.37 -10.31 18.49
C ASN A 426 -0.94 -10.75 18.15
N VAL A 427 -0.76 -11.96 17.59
CA VAL A 427 0.55 -12.53 17.29
C VAL A 427 0.59 -13.08 15.88
N SER A 428 1.65 -12.76 15.15
CA SER A 428 2.00 -13.40 13.87
C SER A 428 3.49 -13.68 13.82
N ALA A 429 3.88 -14.69 13.06
CA ALA A 429 5.29 -14.98 12.84
C ALA A 429 5.57 -15.35 11.39
N PHE A 430 6.77 -15.01 10.93
CA PHE A 430 7.22 -15.25 9.56
C PHE A 430 8.65 -15.79 9.59
N THR A 431 9.02 -16.56 8.56
CA THR A 431 10.34 -17.18 8.49
C THR A 431 10.87 -17.32 7.07
N THR A 432 12.18 -17.33 6.97
CA THR A 432 12.96 -17.90 5.87
C THR A 432 13.81 -19.04 6.39
N SER A 433 14.73 -19.55 5.56
CA SER A 433 15.64 -20.64 5.98
C SER A 433 16.57 -20.27 7.14
N ASN A 434 16.84 -18.99 7.38
CA ASN A 434 17.88 -18.55 8.33
C ASN A 434 17.44 -17.45 9.31
N LYS A 435 16.16 -17.06 9.30
CA LYS A 435 15.63 -16.01 10.19
C LYS A 435 14.13 -16.18 10.45
N ALA A 436 13.65 -15.60 11.56
CA ALA A 436 12.23 -15.41 11.82
C ALA A 436 11.96 -14.04 12.47
N ASP A 437 10.79 -13.49 12.13
CA ASP A 437 10.22 -12.31 12.77
C ASP A 437 8.94 -12.71 13.52
N ILE A 438 8.85 -12.37 14.80
CA ILE A 438 7.67 -12.58 15.65
C ILE A 438 7.11 -11.22 16.02
N ASN A 439 5.89 -10.96 15.61
CA ASN A 439 5.17 -9.69 15.76
C ASN A 439 4.09 -9.83 16.82
N VAL A 440 4.10 -8.97 17.84
CA VAL A 440 3.17 -9.01 18.97
C VAL A 440 2.61 -7.64 19.27
N VAL A 441 1.29 -7.52 19.35
CA VAL A 441 0.60 -6.34 19.87
C VAL A 441 0.11 -6.61 21.30
N ASN A 442 0.51 -5.78 22.23
CA ASN A 442 -0.10 -5.73 23.55
C ASN A 442 -1.04 -4.52 23.66
N TRP A 443 -2.34 -4.79 23.61
CA TRP A 443 -3.39 -3.77 23.73
C TRP A 443 -3.64 -3.30 25.16
N ASN A 444 -3.27 -4.14 26.16
CA ASN A 444 -3.44 -3.77 27.56
C ASN A 444 -2.50 -2.64 27.95
N THR A 445 -2.85 -1.89 28.99
CA THR A 445 -1.96 -0.90 29.61
C THR A 445 -0.83 -1.56 30.38
N ASP A 446 -1.06 -2.78 30.88
CA ASP A 446 -0.10 -3.52 31.67
C ASP A 446 0.87 -4.32 30.79
N PRO A 447 2.16 -4.37 31.13
CA PRO A 447 3.13 -5.17 30.43
C PRO A 447 2.91 -6.67 30.65
N GLN A 448 3.24 -7.48 29.67
CA GLN A 448 3.38 -8.92 29.81
C GLN A 448 4.88 -9.23 29.87
N ASN A 449 5.38 -9.47 31.05
CA ASN A 449 6.80 -9.67 31.29
C ASN A 449 7.21 -11.14 31.17
N ARG A 450 8.44 -11.38 30.72
CA ARG A 450 9.10 -12.70 30.69
C ARG A 450 8.34 -13.77 29.93
N VAL A 451 7.79 -13.39 28.77
CA VAL A 451 7.22 -14.37 27.84
C VAL A 451 8.36 -15.14 27.18
N ARG A 452 8.35 -16.44 27.31
CA ARG A 452 9.34 -17.29 26.68
C ARG A 452 8.99 -17.62 25.25
N LEU A 453 9.85 -17.20 24.31
CA LEU A 453 9.76 -17.60 22.91
C LEU A 453 10.56 -18.88 22.70
N TYR A 454 9.93 -19.92 22.16
CA TYR A 454 10.59 -21.18 21.76
C TYR A 454 10.72 -21.25 20.24
N PHE A 455 11.94 -21.53 19.73
CA PHE A 455 12.28 -21.50 18.31
C PHE A 455 12.53 -22.87 17.68
N GLY A 456 12.47 -23.96 18.45
CA GLY A 456 12.75 -25.31 17.93
C GLY A 456 14.22 -25.62 17.64
N GLY A 457 15.09 -24.62 17.56
CA GLY A 457 16.52 -24.71 17.34
C GLY A 457 17.26 -23.52 17.95
N ASN A 458 18.59 -23.62 18.10
CA ASN A 458 19.39 -22.54 18.67
C ASN A 458 19.43 -21.34 17.74
N ILE A 459 19.15 -20.15 18.27
CA ILE A 459 19.29 -18.88 17.59
C ILE A 459 20.68 -18.30 17.79
N SER A 460 21.21 -17.64 16.76
CA SER A 460 22.51 -16.96 16.78
C SER A 460 22.39 -15.52 17.23
N THR A 461 21.38 -14.79 16.74
CA THR A 461 21.17 -13.40 17.09
C THR A 461 19.72 -13.11 17.45
N ILE A 462 19.51 -12.08 18.25
CA ILE A 462 18.20 -11.52 18.53
C ILE A 462 18.25 -9.98 18.45
N ARG A 463 17.21 -9.40 17.86
CA ARG A 463 16.96 -7.96 17.81
C ARG A 463 15.50 -7.72 18.17
N ILE A 464 15.23 -6.80 19.09
CA ILE A 464 13.86 -6.46 19.51
C ILE A 464 13.60 -5.01 19.18
N TYR A 465 12.55 -4.81 18.38
CA TYR A 465 12.08 -3.49 17.97
C TYR A 465 10.74 -3.20 18.62
N ARG A 466 10.47 -1.93 18.93
CA ARG A 466 9.21 -1.52 19.53
C ARG A 466 8.70 -0.18 18.97
N THR A 467 7.38 -0.13 18.81
CA THR A 467 6.62 1.11 18.63
C THR A 467 5.62 1.23 19.78
N SER A 468 5.65 2.36 20.48
CA SER A 468 4.78 2.70 21.61
C SER A 468 4.44 4.20 21.59
N ALA A 469 3.86 4.74 22.63
CA ALA A 469 3.62 6.19 22.71
C ALA A 469 4.91 7.02 22.53
N THR A 470 6.04 6.53 23.04
CA THR A 470 7.32 7.25 23.06
C THR A 470 8.38 6.69 22.10
N GLU A 471 8.12 5.53 21.48
CA GLU A 471 9.06 4.83 20.61
C GLU A 471 8.49 4.71 19.20
N ASN A 472 9.37 4.74 18.18
CA ASN A 472 9.03 4.67 16.76
C ASN A 472 9.96 3.65 16.07
N ASN A 473 9.53 2.38 15.97
CA ASN A 473 10.35 1.29 15.43
C ASN A 473 11.77 1.29 16.03
N ALA A 474 11.83 1.51 17.34
CA ALA A 474 13.09 1.64 18.06
C ALA A 474 13.71 0.28 18.35
N LEU A 475 15.00 0.09 18.04
CA LEU A 475 15.76 -1.08 18.50
C LEU A 475 15.97 -0.94 20.02
N ILE A 476 15.24 -1.72 20.80
CA ILE A 476 15.28 -1.67 22.28
C ILE A 476 16.21 -2.73 22.89
N TRP A 477 16.53 -3.77 22.12
CA TRP A 477 17.45 -4.83 22.56
C TRP A 477 18.17 -5.47 21.38
N SER A 478 19.42 -5.88 21.63
CA SER A 478 20.27 -6.54 20.64
C SER A 478 21.26 -7.46 21.34
N GLN A 479 21.32 -8.73 20.91
CA GLN A 479 22.31 -9.69 21.39
C GLN A 479 22.77 -10.60 20.25
N ASP A 480 24.08 -10.81 20.17
CA ASP A 480 24.73 -11.78 19.30
C ASP A 480 25.19 -12.99 20.11
N ASN A 481 25.46 -14.11 19.44
CA ASN A 481 25.94 -15.36 20.06
C ASN A 481 25.02 -15.87 21.17
N VAL A 482 23.69 -15.84 20.92
CA VAL A 482 22.67 -16.26 21.89
C VAL A 482 22.83 -17.74 22.20
N ASN A 483 22.96 -18.60 21.19
CA ASN A 483 23.18 -20.06 21.27
C ASN A 483 22.19 -20.78 22.19
N GLN A 484 20.94 -20.40 22.15
CA GLN A 484 19.81 -20.97 22.90
C GLN A 484 18.61 -21.16 21.98
N ASN A 485 17.76 -22.14 22.28
CA ASN A 485 16.52 -22.40 21.52
C ASN A 485 15.31 -21.67 22.09
N TYR A 486 15.51 -20.78 23.06
CA TYR A 486 14.48 -19.91 23.62
C TYR A 486 15.05 -18.55 24.00
N TYR A 487 14.16 -17.58 24.18
CA TYR A 487 14.50 -16.26 24.73
C TYR A 487 13.31 -15.67 25.49
N ASP A 488 13.57 -15.02 26.63
CA ASP A 488 12.54 -14.37 27.43
C ASP A 488 12.42 -12.89 27.03
N VAL A 489 11.20 -12.45 26.65
CA VAL A 489 10.91 -11.12 26.14
C VAL A 489 9.86 -10.44 26.97
N ASP A 490 10.04 -9.12 27.24
CA ASP A 490 9.07 -8.26 27.90
C ASP A 490 8.29 -7.46 26.85
N TYR A 491 6.97 -7.59 26.87
CA TYR A 491 6.05 -6.85 26.01
C TYR A 491 5.40 -5.72 26.78
N ALA A 492 5.82 -4.48 26.51
CA ALA A 492 5.25 -3.30 27.16
C ALA A 492 3.74 -3.17 26.88
N GLY A 493 3.02 -2.54 27.76
CA GLY A 493 1.62 -2.20 27.53
C GLY A 493 1.45 -1.17 26.41
N LYS A 494 0.32 -1.20 25.70
CA LYS A 494 0.01 -0.31 24.58
C LYS A 494 1.19 -0.20 23.61
N SER A 495 1.67 -1.34 23.09
CA SER A 495 2.82 -1.36 22.18
C SER A 495 2.74 -2.45 21.13
N PHE A 496 3.49 -2.23 20.05
CA PHE A 496 3.82 -3.21 19.04
C PHE A 496 5.29 -3.58 19.16
N THR A 497 5.58 -4.87 19.34
CA THR A 497 6.95 -5.42 19.47
C THR A 497 7.22 -6.43 18.38
N THR A 498 8.35 -6.28 17.68
CA THR A 498 8.87 -7.28 16.73
C THR A 498 10.16 -7.88 17.28
N VAL A 499 10.20 -9.20 17.40
CA VAL A 499 11.40 -9.96 17.76
C VAL A 499 11.95 -10.61 16.50
N ARG A 500 13.15 -10.22 16.07
CA ARG A 500 13.87 -10.76 14.93
C ARG A 500 14.98 -11.65 15.40
N VAL A 501 15.03 -12.89 14.89
CA VAL A 501 16.07 -13.86 15.21
C VAL A 501 16.70 -14.41 13.95
N THR A 502 17.98 -14.80 14.08
CA THR A 502 18.69 -15.60 13.06
C THR A 502 19.30 -16.84 13.70
N TRP A 503 19.54 -17.91 12.91
CA TRP A 503 20.22 -19.15 13.31
C TRP A 503 21.30 -19.58 12.35
#